data_1c079683bfce5daf117c9e0e540dc034
#
_entry.id   1c079683bfce5daf117c9e0e540dc034
#
_cell.length_a   1.000
_cell.length_b   1.000
_cell.length_c   1.000
_cell.angle_alpha   90.00
_cell.angle_beta   90.00
_cell.angle_gamma   90.00
#
_symmetry.space_group_name_H-M   'P 1'
#
loop_
_entity.id
_entity.type
_entity.pdbx_description
1 polymer ?
#
loop_
_entity_poly.entity_id
_entity_poly.type
_entity_poly.pdbx_seq_one_letter_code
_entity_poly.pdbx_strand_id
1 'polypeptide(L)'
;SWRSEDPESHQLGKVVATRATNRAVDGLPGHEGRIRFIIDFNKLPKFKGLAKAIVSVDGPADTKPVVIQENPHIKGWRVISQIYPRTCEKPIFFSIQLTDGRNPLTEMWSYPIPRNLCTAQ
;
A
#
# COMPACT_ATOMS: atom_id res chain seq x y z
N SER A 1 10.50 28.43 -18.63
CA SER A 1 9.91 27.28 -18.86
C SER A 1 9.93 26.29 -17.70
N TRP A 2 8.95 25.56 -17.66
CA TRP A 2 8.85 24.51 -16.72
C TRP A 2 9.92 23.45 -16.88
N ARG A 3 10.76 23.62 -17.80
CA ARG A 3 11.85 22.75 -17.99
C ARG A 3 13.03 23.02 -17.16
N SER A 4 13.12 24.16 -16.54
CA SER A 4 14.26 24.50 -15.72
C SER A 4 14.35 23.67 -14.45
N GLU A 5 13.33 22.94 -14.12
CA GLU A 5 13.34 22.12 -12.91
C GLU A 5 14.12 20.84 -13.11
N ASP A 6 14.78 20.42 -12.04
CA ASP A 6 15.45 19.14 -12.03
C ASP A 6 14.37 18.04 -11.94
N PRO A 7 14.24 17.20 -12.98
CA PRO A 7 13.20 16.16 -12.94
C PRO A 7 13.35 15.19 -11.79
N GLU A 8 14.58 14.95 -11.33
CA GLU A 8 14.79 13.98 -10.26
C GLU A 8 14.30 14.48 -8.92
N SER A 9 14.39 15.79 -8.67
CA SER A 9 13.97 16.34 -7.39
C SER A 9 12.45 16.32 -7.23
N HIS A 10 11.71 16.17 -8.33
CA HIS A 10 10.26 16.15 -8.31
C HIS A 10 9.70 14.78 -8.65
N GLN A 11 10.56 13.81 -8.83
CA GLN A 11 10.13 12.48 -9.19
C GLN A 11 9.61 11.75 -7.98
N LEU A 12 8.42 11.18 -8.11
CA LEU A 12 7.83 10.38 -7.04
C LEU A 12 8.40 8.97 -7.05
N GLY A 13 8.51 8.39 -5.88
CA GLY A 13 8.93 7.00 -5.75
C GLY A 13 7.94 6.06 -6.42
N LYS A 14 8.44 4.94 -6.87
CA LYS A 14 7.65 3.98 -7.63
C LYS A 14 7.64 2.62 -6.96
N VAL A 15 6.57 1.88 -7.20
CA VAL A 15 6.46 0.51 -6.75
C VAL A 15 7.39 -0.36 -7.59
N VAL A 16 8.26 -1.12 -6.92
CA VAL A 16 9.17 -2.03 -7.60
C VAL A 16 8.82 -3.48 -7.33
N ALA A 17 8.03 -3.76 -6.30
CA ALA A 17 7.60 -5.12 -6.01
C ALA A 17 6.32 -5.08 -5.18
N THR A 18 5.45 -6.04 -5.43
CA THR A 18 4.21 -6.21 -4.67
C THR A 18 4.00 -7.68 -4.43
N ARG A 19 3.71 -8.04 -3.18
CA ARG A 19 3.35 -9.41 -2.82
C ARG A 19 2.06 -9.38 -2.04
N ALA A 20 1.13 -10.26 -2.40
CA ALA A 20 -0.14 -10.41 -1.70
C ALA A 20 -0.33 -11.86 -1.30
N THR A 21 -0.70 -12.09 -0.05
CA THR A 21 -1.02 -13.42 0.46
C THR A 21 -2.33 -13.37 1.22
N ASN A 22 -3.08 -14.45 1.21
CA ASN A 22 -4.34 -14.53 1.94
C ASN A 22 -4.34 -15.71 2.91
N ARG A 23 -5.07 -15.55 4.01
CA ARG A 23 -5.24 -16.60 5.02
C ARG A 23 -6.60 -16.47 5.67
N ALA A 24 -7.17 -17.61 6.05
CA ALA A 24 -8.36 -17.60 6.85
C ALA A 24 -8.05 -16.95 8.20
N VAL A 25 -9.03 -16.25 8.76
CA VAL A 25 -8.90 -15.58 10.05
C VAL A 25 -9.88 -16.22 11.02
N ASP A 26 -9.36 -16.96 11.99
CA ASP A 26 -10.17 -17.59 13.00
C ASP A 26 -10.57 -16.58 14.07
N GLY A 27 -11.81 -16.64 14.50
CA GLY A 27 -12.28 -15.82 15.60
C GLY A 27 -12.66 -14.39 15.22
N LEU A 28 -12.68 -14.06 13.94
CA LEU A 28 -13.16 -12.75 13.47
C LEU A 28 -14.45 -12.96 12.68
N PRO A 29 -15.62 -12.83 13.34
CA PRO A 29 -16.88 -13.06 12.67
C PRO A 29 -17.12 -12.06 11.56
N GLY A 30 -17.69 -12.54 10.45
CA GLY A 30 -18.00 -11.69 9.31
C GLY A 30 -16.83 -11.37 8.40
N HIS A 31 -15.67 -11.96 8.64
CA HIS A 31 -14.50 -11.75 7.79
C HIS A 31 -14.20 -13.00 6.96
N GLU A 32 -13.93 -12.78 5.68
CA GLU A 32 -13.60 -13.87 4.75
C GLU A 32 -12.17 -14.35 4.96
N GLY A 33 -11.31 -13.50 5.49
CA GLY A 33 -9.92 -13.84 5.71
C GLY A 33 -9.08 -12.59 5.83
N ARG A 34 -7.77 -12.76 5.77
CA ARG A 34 -6.83 -11.66 5.82
C ARG A 34 -5.99 -11.67 4.57
N ILE A 35 -5.92 -10.52 3.91
CA ILE A 35 -5.01 -10.32 2.78
C ILE A 35 -3.88 -9.44 3.27
N ARG A 36 -2.66 -9.94 3.19
CA ARG A 36 -1.48 -9.19 3.58
C ARG A 36 -0.76 -8.74 2.33
N PHE A 37 -0.49 -7.44 2.25
CA PHE A 37 0.25 -6.84 1.16
C PHE A 37 1.61 -6.40 1.64
N ILE A 38 2.63 -6.70 0.86
CA ILE A 38 3.98 -6.17 1.05
C ILE A 38 4.30 -5.42 -0.22
N ILE A 39 4.50 -4.11 -0.09
CA ILE A 39 4.70 -3.22 -1.23
C ILE A 39 6.03 -2.52 -1.04
N ASP A 40 6.92 -2.66 -2.01
CA ASP A 40 8.22 -2.01 -1.98
C ASP A 40 8.22 -0.82 -2.93
N PHE A 41 8.59 0.34 -2.40
CA PHE A 41 8.76 1.58 -3.16
C PHE A 41 10.23 1.97 -3.16
N ASN A 42 10.70 2.51 -4.27
CA ASN A 42 12.06 3.04 -4.30
C ASN A 42 12.10 4.42 -4.94
N LYS A 43 13.27 5.04 -4.89
CA LYS A 43 13.51 6.34 -5.51
C LYS A 43 12.60 7.44 -4.97
N LEU A 44 12.30 7.38 -3.67
CA LEU A 44 11.56 8.46 -3.05
C LEU A 44 12.37 9.75 -3.07
N PRO A 45 11.70 10.91 -3.27
CA PRO A 45 12.40 12.18 -3.13
C PRO A 45 12.88 12.37 -1.69
N LYS A 46 13.85 13.23 -1.50
CA LYS A 46 14.34 13.52 -0.16
C LYS A 46 13.25 14.17 0.67
N PHE A 47 13.16 13.78 1.92
CA PHE A 47 12.18 14.34 2.84
C PHE A 47 12.75 14.36 4.24
N LYS A 48 12.13 15.16 5.10
CA LYS A 48 12.49 15.24 6.52
C LYS A 48 11.39 14.59 7.34
N GLY A 49 11.77 13.99 8.45
CA GLY A 49 10.83 13.35 9.36
C GLY A 49 10.51 11.94 8.95
N LEU A 50 9.33 11.49 9.29
CA LEU A 50 8.91 10.12 9.07
C LEU A 50 7.98 10.03 7.86
N ALA A 51 8.13 8.95 7.09
CA ALA A 51 7.18 8.65 6.04
C ALA A 51 5.89 8.16 6.66
N LYS A 52 4.78 8.59 6.08
CA LYS A 52 3.44 8.18 6.51
C LYS A 52 2.71 7.58 5.34
N ALA A 53 1.74 6.72 5.63
CA ALA A 53 0.95 6.09 4.58
C ALA A 53 -0.46 6.65 4.58
N ILE A 54 -0.92 7.04 3.40
CA ILE A 54 -2.32 7.35 3.18
C ILE A 54 -2.95 6.09 2.61
N VAL A 55 -3.86 5.51 3.37
CA VAL A 55 -4.49 4.23 3.02
C VAL A 55 -5.96 4.48 2.72
N SER A 56 -6.43 3.93 1.62
CA SER A 56 -7.83 4.04 1.23
C SER A 56 -8.35 2.68 0.81
N VAL A 57 -9.52 2.34 1.33
CA VAL A 57 -10.22 1.11 0.94
C VAL A 57 -11.63 1.49 0.50
N ASP A 58 -11.97 1.06 -0.71
CA ASP A 58 -13.32 1.22 -1.23
C ASP A 58 -13.93 -0.17 -1.33
N GLY A 59 -14.98 -0.42 -0.55
CA GLY A 59 -15.63 -1.71 -0.52
C GLY A 59 -15.74 -2.28 0.90
N PRO A 60 -16.35 -3.47 1.03
CA PRO A 60 -16.63 -4.06 2.34
C PRO A 60 -15.41 -4.75 2.94
N ALA A 61 -14.50 -3.97 3.49
CA ALA A 61 -13.28 -4.49 4.09
C ALA A 61 -12.81 -3.57 5.20
N ASP A 62 -12.12 -4.15 6.17
CA ASP A 62 -11.50 -3.41 7.26
C ASP A 62 -9.99 -3.44 7.09
N THR A 63 -9.30 -2.43 7.63
CA THR A 63 -7.84 -2.36 7.57
C THR A 63 -7.29 -2.17 8.97
N LYS A 64 -6.00 -2.47 9.12
CA LYS A 64 -5.25 -2.16 10.33
C LYS A 64 -4.14 -1.19 9.99
N PRO A 65 -3.56 -0.51 10.98
CA PRO A 65 -2.44 0.38 10.71
C PRO A 65 -1.33 -0.31 9.96
N VAL A 66 -0.75 0.39 9.01
CA VAL A 66 0.33 -0.16 8.19
C VAL A 66 1.66 -0.04 8.92
N VAL A 67 2.59 -0.91 8.55
CA VAL A 67 3.97 -0.85 9.00
C VAL A 67 4.82 -0.33 7.86
N ILE A 68 5.65 0.67 8.14
CA ILE A 68 6.54 1.26 7.15
C ILE A 68 7.97 1.04 7.62
N GLN A 69 8.77 0.43 6.77
CA GLN A 69 10.16 0.11 7.08
C GLN A 69 11.08 0.53 5.96
N GLU A 70 12.28 0.98 6.30
CA GLU A 70 13.29 1.18 5.29
C GLU A 70 13.71 -0.18 4.72
N ASN A 71 13.95 -0.21 3.42
CA ASN A 71 14.45 -1.39 2.75
C ASN A 71 15.73 -1.02 2.02
N PRO A 72 16.89 -1.18 2.68
CA PRO A 72 18.15 -0.75 2.08
C PRO A 72 18.56 -1.55 0.85
N HIS A 73 18.04 -2.75 0.67
CA HIS A 73 18.34 -3.57 -0.49
C HIS A 73 17.89 -2.93 -1.80
N ILE A 74 16.82 -2.13 -1.74
CA ILE A 74 16.31 -1.44 -2.92
C ILE A 74 16.48 0.08 -2.80
N LYS A 75 17.13 0.54 -1.74
CA LYS A 75 17.26 1.96 -1.42
C LYS A 75 15.89 2.64 -1.37
N GLY A 76 14.98 2.01 -0.67
CA GLY A 76 13.60 2.45 -0.63
C GLY A 76 12.91 2.06 0.67
N TRP A 77 11.60 1.91 0.58
CA TRP A 77 10.74 1.68 1.72
C TRP A 77 9.78 0.53 1.46
N ARG A 78 9.55 -0.24 2.49
CA ARG A 78 8.60 -1.35 2.44
C ARG A 78 7.38 -1.00 3.28
N VAL A 79 6.20 -1.19 2.70
CA VAL A 79 4.94 -1.01 3.40
C VAL A 79 4.29 -2.38 3.56
N ILE A 80 3.91 -2.70 4.79
CA ILE A 80 3.20 -3.95 5.09
C ILE A 80 1.80 -3.56 5.54
N SER A 81 0.79 -4.05 4.86
CA SER A 81 -0.59 -3.72 5.13
C SER A 81 -1.44 -4.98 5.19
N GLN A 82 -2.53 -4.91 5.94
CA GLN A 82 -3.46 -6.03 6.07
C GLN A 82 -4.88 -5.54 5.85
N ILE A 83 -5.63 -6.31 5.07
CA ILE A 83 -7.03 -6.03 4.78
C ILE A 83 -7.85 -7.23 5.20
N TYR A 84 -9.00 -6.96 5.80
CA TYR A 84 -9.92 -7.98 6.27
C TYR A 84 -11.25 -7.82 5.55
N PRO A 85 -11.45 -8.51 4.40
CA PRO A 85 -12.72 -8.41 3.68
C PRO A 85 -13.86 -9.00 4.51
N ARG A 86 -14.96 -8.27 4.54
CA ARG A 86 -16.18 -8.77 5.19
C ARG A 86 -16.99 -9.66 4.26
N THR A 87 -16.87 -9.41 2.96
CA THR A 87 -17.48 -10.25 1.93
C THR A 87 -16.65 -10.14 0.66
N CYS A 88 -16.69 -11.17 -0.16
CA CYS A 88 -16.03 -11.18 -1.46
C CYS A 88 -17.02 -11.00 -2.61
N GLU A 89 -18.28 -10.73 -2.30
CA GLU A 89 -19.30 -10.58 -3.33
C GLU A 89 -19.30 -9.21 -3.99
N LYS A 90 -18.74 -8.21 -3.32
CA LYS A 90 -18.63 -6.85 -3.84
C LYS A 90 -17.18 -6.52 -4.12
N PRO A 91 -16.93 -5.67 -5.12
CA PRO A 91 -15.54 -5.30 -5.43
C PRO A 91 -14.90 -4.51 -4.30
N ILE A 92 -13.61 -4.75 -4.10
CA ILE A 92 -12.80 -4.06 -3.11
C ILE A 92 -11.60 -3.46 -3.81
N PHE A 93 -11.38 -2.15 -3.61
CA PHE A 93 -10.24 -1.44 -4.17
C PHE A 93 -9.41 -0.91 -3.02
N PHE A 94 -8.11 -1.12 -3.09
CA PHE A 94 -7.18 -0.76 -2.03
C PHE A 94 -6.11 0.13 -2.60
N SER A 95 -5.79 1.23 -1.91
CA SER A 95 -4.78 2.18 -2.38
C SER A 95 -3.88 2.60 -1.24
N ILE A 96 -2.60 2.78 -1.54
CA ILE A 96 -1.61 3.29 -0.58
C ILE A 96 -0.71 4.30 -1.30
N GLN A 97 -0.41 5.38 -0.60
CA GLN A 97 0.55 6.37 -1.05
C GLN A 97 1.37 6.82 0.16
N LEU A 98 2.68 6.91 0.00
CA LEU A 98 3.54 7.46 1.04
C LEU A 98 3.63 8.97 0.91
N THR A 99 3.70 9.64 2.05
CA THR A 99 3.77 11.09 2.14
C THR A 99 4.66 11.48 3.31
N ASP A 100 5.20 12.70 3.26
CA ASP A 100 5.93 13.26 4.41
C ASP A 100 5.02 14.08 5.32
N GLY A 101 3.71 14.09 5.03
CA GLY A 101 2.73 14.89 5.74
C GLY A 101 2.33 16.16 5.00
N ARG A 102 3.10 16.56 4.00
CA ARG A 102 2.83 17.74 3.19
C ARG A 102 2.76 17.41 1.71
N ASN A 103 3.70 16.60 1.25
CA ASN A 103 3.82 16.27 -0.16
C ASN A 103 3.83 14.76 -0.35
N PRO A 104 3.34 14.28 -1.49
CA PRO A 104 3.46 12.86 -1.77
C PRO A 104 4.93 12.49 -2.00
N LEU A 105 5.31 11.32 -1.49
CA LEU A 105 6.65 10.78 -1.70
C LEU A 105 6.66 9.71 -2.77
N THR A 106 5.51 9.11 -3.05
CA THR A 106 5.39 8.04 -4.04
C THR A 106 4.19 8.27 -4.92
N GLU A 107 4.15 7.57 -6.04
CA GLU A 107 2.93 7.44 -6.80
C GLU A 107 1.91 6.69 -5.95
N MET A 108 0.63 6.87 -6.25
CA MET A 108 -0.41 6.12 -5.57
C MET A 108 -0.44 4.71 -6.13
N TRP A 109 -0.25 3.73 -5.25
CA TRP A 109 -0.41 2.34 -5.61
C TRP A 109 -1.86 1.96 -5.39
N SER A 110 -2.50 1.39 -6.41
CA SER A 110 -3.88 0.97 -6.33
C SER A 110 -3.99 -0.48 -6.78
N TYR A 111 -4.83 -1.22 -6.10
CA TYR A 111 -4.97 -2.65 -6.35
C TYR A 111 -6.44 -3.05 -6.26
N PRO A 112 -7.03 -3.48 -7.37
CA PRO A 112 -8.35 -4.10 -7.31
C PRO A 112 -8.18 -5.53 -6.82
N ILE A 113 -8.84 -5.87 -5.73
CA ILE A 113 -8.65 -7.18 -5.10
C ILE A 113 -9.46 -8.23 -5.87
N PRO A 114 -8.79 -9.20 -6.50
CA PRO A 114 -9.51 -10.24 -7.23
C PRO A 114 -10.23 -11.17 -6.27
N ARG A 115 -11.33 -11.74 -6.72
CA ARG A 115 -12.16 -12.58 -5.87
C ARG A 115 -11.40 -13.78 -5.32
N ASN A 116 -10.54 -14.39 -6.11
CA ASN A 116 -9.76 -15.54 -5.65
C ASN A 116 -8.78 -15.18 -4.54
N LEU A 117 -8.31 -13.95 -4.50
CA LEU A 117 -7.45 -13.49 -3.42
C LEU A 117 -8.28 -13.14 -2.20
N CYS A 118 -9.49 -12.65 -2.40
CA CYS A 118 -10.39 -12.29 -1.31
C CYS A 118 -10.85 -13.52 -0.53
N THR A 119 -11.11 -14.62 -1.21
CA THR A 119 -11.54 -15.85 -0.58
C THR A 119 -10.36 -16.52 0.11
N ALA A 120 -10.46 -16.71 1.44
CA ALA A 120 -9.37 -17.30 2.20
C ALA A 120 -9.15 -18.76 1.84
N GLN A 121 -7.88 -19.16 1.86
CA GLN A 121 -7.48 -20.53 1.61
C GLN A 121 -7.21 -21.24 2.93
#